data_e51f71e9983f2c72207aca1aeaf8aef9
#
_entry.id   e51f71e9983f2c72207aca1aeaf8aef9
#
_cell.length_a   1.000
_cell.length_b   1.000
_cell.length_c   1.000
_cell.angle_alpha   90.00
_cell.angle_beta   90.00
_cell.angle_gamma   90.00
#
_symmetry.space_group_name_H-M   'P 1'
#
loop_
_entity.id
_entity.type
_entity.pdbx_description
1 polymer ?
#
loop_
_entity_poly.entity_id
_entity_poly.type
_entity_poly.pdbx_seq_one_letter_code
_entity_poly.pdbx_strand_id
1 'polypeptide(L)'
;MGTMTSCSDFLDASNKSNVTAKQSFATKEGLNNLVNNAYQHLQNVYAAPLFTSCFSAGTDMYADARNKMNEALNTYETLTPENTDIKNLYTYLYSGIRAANSVSYYAQTAQVDDKTKGQLVGEARVLAAYEYYLLVNNFGGVPIMKDFLTTADTGYPKSSAADVYAYIISELEDVISKNVLQASTATKGGGRISQETAKAILAKTYLSAAWDLNKQEYFSKAAALADEVIAGRRLTTPFAKLWKADGSGDDNEEFLWDVEYDLATANNTTSGGTEWSGYYCNYLGGNEDNIKATTS
;
A
#
# COMPACT_ATOMS: atom_id res chain seq x y z
N MET A 1 -4.56 63.24 24.02
CA MET A 1 -4.62 61.77 24.05
C MET A 1 -4.63 61.29 22.61
N GLY A 2 -3.50 60.84 22.11
CA GLY A 2 -3.40 60.26 20.76
C GLY A 2 -3.61 58.78 20.81
N THR A 3 -4.62 58.28 20.07
CA THR A 3 -4.89 56.85 19.89
C THR A 3 -3.90 56.31 18.88
N MET A 4 -2.97 55.46 19.32
CA MET A 4 -2.15 54.67 18.41
C MET A 4 -3.00 53.53 17.83
N THR A 5 -3.38 53.66 16.56
CA THR A 5 -3.92 52.56 15.79
C THR A 5 -2.76 51.68 15.37
N SER A 6 -2.63 50.53 16.02
CA SER A 6 -1.68 49.48 15.63
C SER A 6 -2.13 48.88 14.30
N CYS A 7 -1.34 48.99 13.23
CA CYS A 7 -1.55 48.25 11.99
C CYS A 7 -1.21 46.79 12.23
N SER A 8 -2.20 45.96 12.52
CA SER A 8 -2.05 44.49 12.66
C SER A 8 -1.64 43.79 11.34
N ASP A 9 -1.97 44.39 10.20
CA ASP A 9 -1.72 43.82 8.88
C ASP A 9 -0.25 43.86 8.41
N PHE A 10 0.61 44.60 9.09
CA PHE A 10 2.02 44.69 8.73
C PHE A 10 2.87 43.49 9.21
N LEU A 11 2.34 42.73 10.16
CA LEU A 11 3.00 41.53 10.71
C LEU A 11 2.53 40.23 10.08
N ASP A 12 1.47 40.24 9.28
CA ASP A 12 1.06 39.12 8.46
C ASP A 12 1.98 39.03 7.23
N ALA A 13 3.10 38.35 7.41
CA ALA A 13 3.99 37.98 6.33
C ALA A 13 3.28 37.02 5.38
N SER A 14 2.48 37.56 4.47
CA SER A 14 1.97 36.77 3.35
C SER A 14 3.18 36.38 2.49
N ASN A 15 3.59 35.13 2.62
CA ASN A 15 4.68 34.57 1.83
C ASN A 15 4.23 34.47 0.37
N LYS A 16 4.38 35.56 -0.39
CA LYS A 16 3.93 35.68 -1.80
C LYS A 16 4.72 34.81 -2.76
N SER A 17 5.82 34.20 -2.31
CA SER A 17 6.71 33.39 -3.14
C SER A 17 6.58 31.88 -2.91
N ASN A 18 5.92 31.41 -1.85
CA ASN A 18 5.73 29.99 -1.60
C ASN A 18 4.26 29.63 -1.57
N VAL A 19 3.85 28.77 -2.49
CA VAL A 19 2.52 28.17 -2.50
C VAL A 19 2.38 27.32 -1.24
N THR A 20 1.36 27.55 -0.44
CA THR A 20 1.11 26.73 0.74
C THR A 20 0.66 25.33 0.36
N ALA A 21 0.90 24.33 1.20
CA ALA A 21 0.41 22.95 0.97
C ALA A 21 -1.10 22.94 0.68
N LYS A 22 -1.88 23.75 1.41
CA LYS A 22 -3.33 23.89 1.19
C LYS A 22 -3.67 24.39 -0.21
N GLN A 23 -2.91 25.35 -0.74
CA GLN A 23 -3.10 25.87 -2.10
C GLN A 23 -2.65 24.87 -3.15
N SER A 24 -1.51 24.18 -2.93
CA SER A 24 -1.00 23.15 -3.85
C SER A 24 -1.99 22.01 -4.04
N PHE A 25 -2.64 21.58 -2.96
CA PHE A 25 -3.55 20.43 -2.96
C PHE A 25 -5.02 20.79 -3.13
N ALA A 26 -5.34 22.07 -3.40
CA ALA A 26 -6.72 22.51 -3.63
C ALA A 26 -7.27 22.12 -5.01
N THR A 27 -6.44 21.61 -5.91
CA THR A 27 -6.79 21.26 -7.29
C THR A 27 -6.89 19.77 -7.50
N LYS A 28 -7.53 19.34 -8.60
CA LYS A 28 -7.56 17.91 -9.00
C LYS A 28 -6.16 17.35 -9.17
N GLU A 29 -5.27 18.07 -9.80
CA GLU A 29 -3.88 17.66 -10.00
C GLU A 29 -3.15 17.51 -8.65
N GLY A 30 -3.32 18.47 -7.75
CA GLY A 30 -2.75 18.41 -6.40
C GLY A 30 -3.22 17.20 -5.61
N LEU A 31 -4.53 16.90 -5.63
CA LEU A 31 -5.07 15.69 -5.01
C LEU A 31 -4.57 14.41 -5.68
N ASN A 32 -4.47 14.36 -7.01
CA ASN A 32 -3.88 13.23 -7.72
C ASN A 32 -2.42 12.99 -7.29
N ASN A 33 -1.63 14.04 -7.14
CA ASN A 33 -0.25 13.92 -6.70
C ASN A 33 -0.16 13.34 -5.28
N LEU A 34 -1.08 13.69 -4.37
CA LEU A 34 -1.15 13.05 -3.05
C LEU A 34 -1.50 11.56 -3.14
N VAL A 35 -2.46 11.19 -3.97
CA VAL A 35 -2.81 9.78 -4.19
C VAL A 35 -1.65 9.01 -4.80
N ASN A 36 -0.98 9.59 -5.82
CA ASN A 36 0.21 8.96 -6.42
C ASN A 36 1.33 8.75 -5.39
N ASN A 37 1.52 9.72 -4.47
CA ASN A 37 2.46 9.55 -3.37
C ASN A 37 2.08 8.38 -2.44
N ALA A 38 0.77 8.19 -2.18
CA ALA A 38 0.32 7.04 -1.39
C ALA A 38 0.61 5.70 -2.10
N TYR A 39 0.37 5.61 -3.41
CA TYR A 39 0.78 4.44 -4.20
C TYR A 39 2.29 4.19 -4.16
N GLN A 40 3.10 5.24 -4.25
CA GLN A 40 4.57 5.14 -4.25
C GLN A 40 5.12 4.48 -2.98
N HIS A 41 4.46 4.65 -1.83
CA HIS A 41 4.91 4.02 -0.59
C HIS A 41 4.88 2.48 -0.68
N LEU A 42 3.96 1.89 -1.42
CA LEU A 42 3.92 0.44 -1.64
C LEU A 42 5.12 -0.06 -2.45
N GLN A 43 5.69 0.75 -3.35
CA GLN A 43 6.91 0.37 -4.07
C GLN A 43 8.07 0.08 -3.10
N ASN A 44 8.18 0.81 -1.99
CA ASN A 44 9.20 0.56 -0.96
C ASN A 44 8.96 -0.76 -0.22
N VAL A 45 7.70 -1.10 0.04
CA VAL A 45 7.31 -2.37 0.71
C VAL A 45 7.59 -3.56 -0.19
N TYR A 46 7.29 -3.43 -1.48
CA TYR A 46 7.47 -4.47 -2.49
C TYR A 46 8.83 -4.43 -3.20
N ALA A 47 9.74 -3.55 -2.79
CA ALA A 47 11.13 -3.58 -3.24
C ALA A 47 11.79 -4.93 -2.90
N ALA A 48 12.56 -5.46 -3.83
CA ALA A 48 13.12 -6.81 -3.74
C ALA A 48 13.80 -7.14 -2.40
N PRO A 49 14.70 -6.31 -1.83
CA PRO A 49 15.33 -6.62 -0.57
C PRO A 49 14.34 -6.79 0.58
N LEU A 50 13.46 -5.81 0.78
CA LEU A 50 12.52 -5.81 1.90
C LEU A 50 11.45 -6.88 1.76
N PHE A 51 10.87 -7.02 0.55
CA PHE A 51 9.87 -8.05 0.28
C PHE A 51 10.45 -9.45 0.51
N THR A 52 11.65 -9.69 0.03
CA THR A 52 12.35 -10.95 0.19
C THR A 52 12.60 -11.28 1.65
N SER A 53 13.11 -10.32 2.43
CA SER A 53 13.36 -10.51 3.86
C SER A 53 12.09 -10.75 4.65
N CYS A 54 11.04 -9.95 4.43
CA CYS A 54 9.87 -9.94 5.31
C CYS A 54 8.75 -10.89 4.88
N PHE A 55 8.70 -11.28 3.59
CA PHE A 55 7.58 -12.07 3.06
C PHE A 55 8.00 -13.40 2.40
N SER A 56 9.30 -13.62 2.18
CA SER A 56 9.79 -14.86 1.54
C SER A 56 10.74 -15.64 2.43
N ALA A 57 11.68 -14.98 3.12
CA ALA A 57 12.59 -15.64 4.04
C ALA A 57 11.83 -16.27 5.23
N GLY A 58 12.35 -17.38 5.75
CA GLY A 58 11.75 -18.09 6.89
C GLY A 58 10.47 -18.87 6.54
N THR A 59 10.11 -18.98 5.26
CA THR A 59 9.04 -19.85 4.80
C THR A 59 9.57 -21.22 4.41
N ASP A 60 8.67 -22.19 4.23
CA ASP A 60 9.01 -23.52 3.72
C ASP A 60 9.36 -23.53 2.22
N MET A 61 9.12 -22.42 1.52
CA MET A 61 9.38 -22.28 0.08
C MET A 61 10.77 -21.74 -0.24
N TYR A 62 11.34 -20.91 0.63
CA TYR A 62 12.60 -20.21 0.39
C TYR A 62 13.53 -20.28 1.58
N ALA A 63 14.80 -20.43 1.31
CA ALA A 63 15.88 -20.35 2.30
C ALA A 63 16.89 -19.30 1.90
N ASP A 64 17.52 -18.69 2.90
CA ASP A 64 18.65 -17.79 2.70
C ASP A 64 19.82 -18.53 2.04
N ALA A 65 20.52 -17.85 1.15
CA ALA A 65 21.55 -18.49 0.34
C ALA A 65 22.96 -17.96 0.67
N ARG A 66 23.68 -17.55 -0.35
CA ARG A 66 25.12 -17.28 -0.30
C ARG A 66 25.53 -16.20 0.72
N ASN A 67 24.79 -15.12 0.81
CA ASN A 67 25.21 -13.96 1.60
C ASN A 67 24.59 -13.92 3.01
N LYS A 68 23.65 -14.82 3.31
CA LYS A 68 22.94 -14.88 4.61
C LYS A 68 22.40 -13.51 5.05
N MET A 69 21.98 -12.68 4.09
CA MET A 69 21.52 -11.31 4.35
C MET A 69 20.29 -11.26 5.25
N ASN A 70 19.48 -12.31 5.19
CA ASN A 70 18.22 -12.41 5.90
C ASN A 70 18.23 -13.51 6.98
N GLU A 71 19.42 -13.92 7.44
CA GLU A 71 19.56 -15.08 8.34
C GLU A 71 18.64 -14.95 9.57
N ALA A 72 18.54 -13.75 10.16
CA ALA A 72 17.68 -13.52 11.31
C ALA A 72 16.19 -13.80 11.03
N LEU A 73 15.71 -13.46 9.82
CA LEU A 73 14.32 -13.72 9.39
C LEU A 73 14.15 -15.12 8.79
N ASN A 74 15.23 -15.77 8.40
CA ASN A 74 15.18 -17.11 7.84
C ASN A 74 15.17 -18.19 8.93
N THR A 75 16.01 -18.06 9.96
CA THR A 75 16.15 -19.06 11.04
C THR A 75 15.45 -18.65 12.34
N TYR A 76 15.17 -17.38 12.51
CA TYR A 76 14.64 -16.73 13.71
C TYR A 76 15.55 -16.81 14.95
N GLU A 77 16.73 -17.42 14.86
CA GLU A 77 17.65 -17.64 16.00
C GLU A 77 18.24 -16.32 16.53
N THR A 78 18.52 -15.38 15.65
CA THR A 78 19.13 -14.08 15.99
C THR A 78 18.16 -12.92 15.81
N LEU A 79 16.87 -13.21 15.63
CA LEU A 79 15.86 -12.16 15.41
C LEU A 79 15.63 -11.36 16.68
N THR A 80 15.75 -10.04 16.58
CA THR A 80 15.51 -9.10 17.68
C THR A 80 14.52 -8.02 17.24
N PRO A 81 13.89 -7.29 18.20
CA PRO A 81 13.01 -6.16 17.87
C PRO A 81 13.71 -5.02 17.12
N GLU A 82 15.03 -4.96 17.16
CA GLU A 82 15.85 -3.95 16.48
C GLU A 82 16.19 -4.34 15.04
N ASN A 83 15.68 -5.47 14.55
CA ASN A 83 15.90 -5.89 13.16
C ASN A 83 15.49 -4.79 12.18
N THR A 84 16.42 -4.41 11.31
CA THR A 84 16.28 -3.25 10.39
C THR A 84 15.15 -3.47 9.38
N ASP A 85 14.99 -4.68 8.86
CA ASP A 85 13.97 -4.97 7.85
C ASP A 85 12.57 -4.89 8.44
N ILE A 86 12.37 -5.45 9.64
CA ILE A 86 11.11 -5.33 10.36
C ILE A 86 10.78 -3.88 10.67
N LYS A 87 11.77 -3.10 11.13
CA LYS A 87 11.60 -1.68 11.39
C LYS A 87 11.25 -0.91 10.11
N ASN A 88 11.92 -1.20 9.00
CA ASN A 88 11.65 -0.56 7.72
C ASN A 88 10.25 -0.89 7.21
N LEU A 89 9.84 -2.15 7.25
CA LEU A 89 8.48 -2.56 6.87
C LEU A 89 7.42 -1.77 7.66
N TYR A 90 7.56 -1.74 8.99
CA TYR A 90 6.64 -0.99 9.86
C TYR A 90 6.61 0.49 9.51
N THR A 91 7.77 1.10 9.30
CA THR A 91 7.90 2.53 8.99
C THR A 91 7.30 2.87 7.63
N TYR A 92 7.54 2.04 6.60
CA TYR A 92 7.01 2.30 5.26
C TYR A 92 5.50 2.16 5.22
N LEU A 93 4.94 1.15 5.88
CA LEU A 93 3.47 0.97 5.96
C LEU A 93 2.80 2.18 6.65
N TYR A 94 3.33 2.66 7.77
CA TYR A 94 2.77 3.86 8.41
C TYR A 94 3.00 5.15 7.63
N SER A 95 4.07 5.23 6.86
CA SER A 95 4.31 6.37 5.96
C SER A 95 3.27 6.40 4.83
N GLY A 96 2.91 5.24 4.29
CA GLY A 96 1.85 5.11 3.30
C GLY A 96 0.48 5.45 3.87
N ILE A 97 0.12 4.91 5.04
CA ILE A 97 -1.12 5.28 5.76
C ILE A 97 -1.21 6.80 5.95
N ARG A 98 -0.12 7.42 6.38
CA ARG A 98 -0.09 8.89 6.52
C ARG A 98 -0.29 9.59 5.18
N ALA A 99 0.35 9.13 4.11
CA ALA A 99 0.18 9.69 2.77
C ALA A 99 -1.28 9.56 2.32
N ALA A 100 -1.90 8.40 2.50
CA ALA A 100 -3.30 8.15 2.19
C ALA A 100 -4.25 9.05 3.01
N ASN A 101 -4.02 9.19 4.31
CA ASN A 101 -4.81 10.07 5.18
C ASN A 101 -4.71 11.54 4.76
N SER A 102 -3.57 11.97 4.21
CA SER A 102 -3.41 13.34 3.70
C SER A 102 -4.37 13.65 2.55
N VAL A 103 -4.69 12.67 1.70
CA VAL A 103 -5.67 12.83 0.62
C VAL A 103 -7.04 13.19 1.19
N SER A 104 -7.50 12.42 2.17
CA SER A 104 -8.80 12.66 2.83
C SER A 104 -8.84 14.03 3.51
N TYR A 105 -7.74 14.45 4.13
CA TYR A 105 -7.62 15.73 4.79
C TYR A 105 -7.71 16.91 3.80
N TYR A 106 -6.89 16.92 2.75
CA TYR A 106 -6.86 18.03 1.80
C TYR A 106 -8.08 18.03 0.87
N ALA A 107 -8.70 16.88 0.61
CA ALA A 107 -9.94 16.78 -0.17
C ALA A 107 -11.09 17.58 0.44
N GLN A 108 -11.13 17.80 1.76
CA GLN A 108 -12.19 18.56 2.43
C GLN A 108 -12.30 19.99 1.93
N THR A 109 -11.16 20.61 1.58
CA THR A 109 -11.11 22.00 1.12
C THR A 109 -10.77 22.15 -0.35
N ALA A 110 -10.55 21.05 -1.08
CA ALA A 110 -10.22 21.07 -2.48
C ALA A 110 -11.41 21.49 -3.34
N GLN A 111 -11.15 22.32 -4.34
CA GLN A 111 -12.12 22.78 -5.33
C GLN A 111 -12.18 21.80 -6.51
N VAL A 112 -12.70 20.62 -6.24
CA VAL A 112 -12.79 19.50 -7.19
C VAL A 112 -14.23 18.97 -7.10
N ASP A 113 -14.77 18.53 -8.24
CA ASP A 113 -16.10 17.94 -8.28
C ASP A 113 -16.21 16.70 -7.37
N ASP A 114 -17.41 16.46 -6.85
CA ASP A 114 -17.64 15.42 -5.83
C ASP A 114 -17.33 14.01 -6.34
N LYS A 115 -17.53 13.73 -7.63
CA LYS A 115 -17.22 12.43 -8.22
C LYS A 115 -15.71 12.18 -8.22
N THR A 116 -14.93 13.12 -8.73
CA THR A 116 -13.46 13.03 -8.74
C THR A 116 -12.91 12.96 -7.31
N LYS A 117 -13.42 13.81 -6.42
CA LYS A 117 -13.06 13.81 -5.01
C LYS A 117 -13.35 12.47 -4.35
N GLY A 118 -14.56 11.94 -4.55
CA GLY A 118 -14.98 10.64 -4.03
C GLY A 118 -14.09 9.49 -4.51
N GLN A 119 -13.72 9.49 -5.78
CA GLN A 119 -12.82 8.49 -6.33
C GLN A 119 -11.43 8.56 -5.68
N LEU A 120 -10.80 9.73 -5.65
CA LEU A 120 -9.44 9.89 -5.11
C LEU A 120 -9.36 9.56 -3.61
N VAL A 121 -10.35 9.99 -2.83
CA VAL A 121 -10.46 9.64 -1.42
C VAL A 121 -10.73 8.15 -1.25
N GLY A 122 -11.59 7.56 -2.08
CA GLY A 122 -11.86 6.12 -2.07
C GLY A 122 -10.60 5.30 -2.31
N GLU A 123 -9.81 5.64 -3.34
CA GLU A 123 -8.53 4.99 -3.62
C GLU A 123 -7.57 5.08 -2.42
N ALA A 124 -7.40 6.28 -1.85
CA ALA A 124 -6.53 6.49 -0.69
C ALA A 124 -6.96 5.66 0.52
N ARG A 125 -8.27 5.57 0.80
CA ARG A 125 -8.80 4.75 1.91
C ARG A 125 -8.55 3.26 1.70
N VAL A 126 -8.68 2.77 0.47
CA VAL A 126 -8.35 1.36 0.15
C VAL A 126 -6.87 1.10 0.30
N LEU A 127 -5.99 2.03 -0.12
CA LEU A 127 -4.54 1.94 0.11
C LEU A 127 -4.21 1.84 1.60
N ALA A 128 -4.73 2.75 2.42
CA ALA A 128 -4.53 2.69 3.87
C ALA A 128 -5.04 1.39 4.49
N ALA A 129 -6.22 0.93 4.06
CA ALA A 129 -6.79 -0.35 4.52
C ALA A 129 -5.89 -1.54 4.15
N TYR A 130 -5.30 -1.53 2.95
CA TYR A 130 -4.37 -2.56 2.52
C TYR A 130 -3.05 -2.53 3.33
N GLU A 131 -2.53 -1.36 3.63
CA GLU A 131 -1.35 -1.21 4.48
C GLU A 131 -1.62 -1.69 5.92
N TYR A 132 -2.82 -1.41 6.46
CA TYR A 132 -3.25 -2.00 7.73
C TYR A 132 -3.42 -3.52 7.65
N TYR A 133 -3.88 -4.06 6.52
CA TYR A 133 -3.92 -5.50 6.29
C TYR A 133 -2.52 -6.11 6.37
N LEU A 134 -1.52 -5.50 5.76
CA LEU A 134 -0.12 -5.94 5.87
C LEU A 134 0.39 -5.81 7.31
N LEU A 135 0.08 -4.70 7.99
CA LEU A 135 0.46 -4.50 9.40
C LEU A 135 -0.13 -5.58 10.32
N VAL A 136 -1.43 -5.84 10.24
CA VAL A 136 -2.08 -6.79 11.15
C VAL A 136 -1.61 -8.21 10.92
N ASN A 137 -1.35 -8.61 9.67
CA ASN A 137 -0.83 -9.95 9.36
C ASN A 137 0.61 -10.15 9.82
N ASN A 138 1.44 -9.10 9.88
CA ASN A 138 2.83 -9.21 10.29
C ASN A 138 3.08 -8.88 11.77
N PHE A 139 2.27 -7.98 12.37
CA PHE A 139 2.51 -7.44 13.72
C PHE A 139 1.37 -7.70 14.70
N GLY A 140 0.27 -8.28 14.24
CA GLY A 140 -0.94 -8.42 15.03
C GLY A 140 -1.59 -7.06 15.32
N GLY A 141 -1.92 -6.79 16.59
CA GLY A 141 -2.49 -5.48 16.95
C GLY A 141 -1.48 -4.34 16.78
N VAL A 142 -1.95 -3.21 16.23
CA VAL A 142 -1.14 -2.02 15.96
C VAL A 142 -1.95 -0.75 16.23
N PRO A 143 -1.32 0.43 16.44
CA PRO A 143 -2.04 1.71 16.52
C PRO A 143 -2.86 2.01 15.27
N ILE A 144 -4.11 2.48 15.44
CA ILE A 144 -4.96 2.90 14.33
C ILE A 144 -4.94 4.43 14.24
N MET A 145 -4.32 4.95 13.18
CA MET A 145 -4.21 6.37 12.87
C MET A 145 -5.22 6.73 11.77
N LYS A 146 -6.38 7.27 12.16
CA LYS A 146 -7.49 7.57 11.24
C LYS A 146 -7.33 8.91 10.52
N ASP A 147 -6.61 9.83 11.15
CA ASP A 147 -6.52 11.21 10.71
C ASP A 147 -5.11 11.57 10.21
N PHE A 148 -5.07 12.57 9.33
CA PHE A 148 -3.80 13.18 8.94
C PHE A 148 -3.35 14.16 10.02
N LEU A 149 -2.24 13.84 10.68
CA LEU A 149 -1.69 14.69 11.72
C LEU A 149 -0.79 15.77 11.12
N THR A 150 -1.09 17.03 11.44
CA THR A 150 -0.28 18.20 11.07
C THR A 150 0.84 18.49 12.09
N THR A 151 0.75 17.90 13.28
CA THR A 151 1.74 17.96 14.35
C THR A 151 2.11 16.57 14.80
N ALA A 152 3.32 16.39 15.34
CA ALA A 152 3.73 15.10 15.88
C ALA A 152 2.87 14.75 17.10
N ASP A 153 2.27 13.57 17.06
CA ASP A 153 1.56 12.96 18.18
C ASP A 153 2.07 11.52 18.38
N THR A 154 2.53 11.23 19.57
CA THR A 154 3.03 9.90 19.96
C THR A 154 2.05 9.16 20.86
N GLY A 155 0.85 9.70 21.08
CA GLY A 155 -0.14 9.20 22.04
C GLY A 155 -1.04 8.07 21.55
N TYR A 156 -0.76 7.46 20.39
CA TYR A 156 -1.60 6.39 19.83
C TYR A 156 -1.35 5.05 20.54
N PRO A 157 -2.33 4.52 21.28
CA PRO A 157 -2.20 3.22 21.93
C PRO A 157 -2.24 2.10 20.89
N LYS A 158 -1.61 0.98 21.22
CA LYS A 158 -1.74 -0.25 20.46
C LYS A 158 -3.18 -0.75 20.52
N SER A 159 -3.83 -0.93 19.37
CA SER A 159 -5.14 -1.57 19.25
C SER A 159 -5.00 -3.08 19.18
N SER A 160 -6.05 -3.82 19.51
CA SER A 160 -6.05 -5.27 19.30
C SER A 160 -6.08 -5.63 17.80
N ALA A 161 -5.64 -6.84 17.44
CA ALA A 161 -5.79 -7.32 16.07
C ALA A 161 -7.26 -7.32 15.62
N ALA A 162 -8.18 -7.66 16.52
CA ALA A 162 -9.62 -7.63 16.24
C ALA A 162 -10.11 -6.22 15.88
N ASP A 163 -9.64 -5.18 16.58
CA ASP A 163 -9.99 -3.80 16.28
C ASP A 163 -9.39 -3.34 14.94
N VAL A 164 -8.18 -3.78 14.63
CA VAL A 164 -7.54 -3.45 13.34
C VAL A 164 -8.31 -4.11 12.19
N TYR A 165 -8.65 -5.39 12.29
CA TYR A 165 -9.49 -6.06 11.28
C TYR A 165 -10.86 -5.38 11.15
N ALA A 166 -11.51 -5.03 12.26
CA ALA A 166 -12.79 -4.33 12.23
C ALA A 166 -12.68 -2.97 11.53
N TYR A 167 -11.60 -2.25 11.76
CA TYR A 167 -11.32 -0.98 11.08
C TYR A 167 -11.14 -1.18 9.57
N ILE A 168 -10.29 -2.12 9.14
CA ILE A 168 -10.06 -2.41 7.73
C ILE A 168 -11.38 -2.78 7.02
N ILE A 169 -12.16 -3.69 7.62
CA ILE A 169 -13.43 -4.14 7.08
C ILE A 169 -14.38 -2.95 6.93
N SER A 170 -14.52 -2.12 7.95
CA SER A 170 -15.44 -0.97 7.90
C SER A 170 -15.06 0.06 6.84
N GLU A 171 -13.75 0.31 6.64
CA GLU A 171 -13.27 1.24 5.62
C GLU A 171 -13.56 0.71 4.20
N LEU A 172 -13.27 -0.57 3.96
CA LEU A 172 -13.49 -1.20 2.66
C LEU A 172 -14.98 -1.35 2.33
N GLU A 173 -15.81 -1.78 3.29
CA GLU A 173 -17.26 -1.88 3.10
C GLU A 173 -17.89 -0.52 2.78
N ASP A 174 -17.46 0.55 3.47
CA ASP A 174 -17.96 1.90 3.22
C ASP A 174 -17.59 2.39 1.81
N VAL A 175 -16.32 2.22 1.40
CA VAL A 175 -15.88 2.62 0.05
C VAL A 175 -16.61 1.82 -1.03
N ILE A 176 -16.74 0.50 -0.86
CA ILE A 176 -17.43 -0.36 -1.81
C ILE A 176 -18.91 0.03 -1.93
N SER A 177 -19.58 0.27 -0.80
CA SER A 177 -21.00 0.64 -0.79
C SER A 177 -21.28 1.99 -1.47
N LYS A 178 -20.37 2.94 -1.37
CA LYS A 178 -20.46 4.25 -2.03
C LYS A 178 -20.24 4.19 -3.54
N ASN A 179 -19.67 3.10 -4.03
CA ASN A 179 -19.40 2.87 -5.46
C ASN A 179 -18.70 4.05 -6.16
N VAL A 180 -17.71 4.61 -5.49
CA VAL A 180 -16.97 5.81 -5.96
C VAL A 180 -15.77 5.47 -6.83
N LEU A 181 -15.27 4.23 -6.77
CA LEU A 181 -14.13 3.77 -7.54
C LEU A 181 -14.53 3.41 -8.97
N GLN A 182 -13.55 3.38 -9.88
CA GLN A 182 -13.76 2.79 -11.20
C GLN A 182 -14.14 1.29 -11.07
N ALA A 183 -14.90 0.77 -12.01
CA ALA A 183 -15.44 -0.60 -11.89
C ALA A 183 -14.34 -1.66 -11.89
N SER A 184 -13.38 -1.57 -12.83
CA SER A 184 -12.28 -2.51 -13.00
C SER A 184 -11.00 -1.77 -13.36
N THR A 185 -9.85 -2.36 -13.02
CA THR A 185 -8.50 -1.90 -13.44
C THR A 185 -7.97 -2.65 -14.65
N ALA A 186 -8.72 -3.58 -15.20
CA ALA A 186 -8.33 -4.43 -16.32
C ALA A 186 -8.12 -3.66 -17.64
N THR A 187 -7.45 -2.52 -17.58
CA THR A 187 -7.08 -1.71 -18.74
C THR A 187 -5.64 -1.28 -18.62
N LYS A 188 -4.99 -1.10 -19.75
CA LYS A 188 -3.60 -0.66 -19.84
C LYS A 188 -3.30 0.57 -18.98
N GLY A 189 -2.23 0.50 -18.20
CA GLY A 189 -1.89 1.52 -17.22
C GLY A 189 -2.79 1.50 -15.98
N GLY A 190 -3.31 0.32 -15.63
CA GLY A 190 -4.30 0.10 -14.59
C GLY A 190 -3.80 0.03 -13.16
N GLY A 191 -2.63 0.59 -12.81
CA GLY A 191 -2.12 0.60 -11.44
C GLY A 191 -3.02 1.29 -10.39
N ARG A 192 -4.21 1.77 -10.78
CA ARG A 192 -5.18 2.42 -9.89
C ARG A 192 -6.18 1.42 -9.32
N ILE A 193 -6.48 1.58 -8.05
CA ILE A 193 -7.47 0.75 -7.33
C ILE A 193 -8.85 0.89 -7.95
N SER A 194 -9.51 -0.25 -8.12
CA SER A 194 -10.87 -0.38 -8.63
C SER A 194 -11.82 -0.91 -7.57
N GLN A 195 -13.10 -0.92 -7.90
CA GLN A 195 -14.15 -1.56 -7.11
C GLN A 195 -13.87 -3.07 -6.91
N GLU A 196 -13.40 -3.74 -7.96
CA GLU A 196 -13.03 -5.16 -7.89
C GLU A 196 -11.80 -5.38 -7.00
N THR A 197 -10.80 -4.50 -7.10
CA THR A 197 -9.62 -4.54 -6.22
C THR A 197 -10.02 -4.38 -4.75
N ALA A 198 -10.89 -3.42 -4.43
CA ALA A 198 -11.36 -3.22 -3.07
C ALA A 198 -12.11 -4.46 -2.53
N LYS A 199 -12.96 -5.09 -3.35
CA LYS A 199 -13.64 -6.35 -2.99
C LYS A 199 -12.66 -7.50 -2.78
N ALA A 200 -11.63 -7.63 -3.62
CA ALA A 200 -10.60 -8.66 -3.47
C ALA A 200 -9.79 -8.48 -2.18
N ILE A 201 -9.42 -7.24 -1.84
CA ILE A 201 -8.73 -6.93 -0.57
C ILE A 201 -9.65 -7.24 0.62
N LEU A 202 -10.94 -6.89 0.54
CA LEU A 202 -11.91 -7.19 1.59
C LEU A 202 -12.10 -8.71 1.76
N ALA A 203 -12.17 -9.48 0.67
CA ALA A 203 -12.22 -10.94 0.72
C ALA A 203 -10.99 -11.53 1.45
N LYS A 204 -9.78 -11.07 1.10
CA LYS A 204 -8.55 -11.48 1.80
C LYS A 204 -8.57 -11.07 3.28
N THR A 205 -9.08 -9.89 3.59
CA THR A 205 -9.19 -9.40 4.97
C THR A 205 -10.13 -10.27 5.79
N TYR A 206 -11.32 -10.61 5.25
CA TYR A 206 -12.23 -11.53 5.92
C TYR A 206 -11.63 -12.92 6.11
N LEU A 207 -10.90 -13.43 5.11
CA LEU A 207 -10.25 -14.73 5.21
C LEU A 207 -9.19 -14.75 6.33
N SER A 208 -8.30 -13.76 6.39
CA SER A 208 -7.30 -13.66 7.47
C SER A 208 -7.97 -13.48 8.83
N ALA A 209 -8.94 -12.58 8.93
CA ALA A 209 -9.68 -12.36 10.17
C ALA A 209 -10.47 -13.59 10.65
N ALA A 210 -10.97 -14.43 9.71
CA ALA A 210 -11.64 -15.69 10.04
C ALA A 210 -10.70 -16.64 10.78
N TRP A 211 -9.47 -16.78 10.31
CA TRP A 211 -8.44 -17.61 10.94
C TRP A 211 -7.92 -16.99 12.24
N ASP A 212 -7.49 -15.75 12.22
CA ASP A 212 -6.81 -15.11 13.34
C ASP A 212 -7.74 -14.88 14.54
N LEU A 213 -9.02 -14.64 14.28
CA LEU A 213 -10.03 -14.35 15.32
C LEU A 213 -10.97 -15.54 15.57
N ASN A 214 -10.76 -16.67 14.89
CA ASN A 214 -11.65 -17.85 14.95
C ASN A 214 -13.13 -17.51 14.66
N LYS A 215 -13.38 -16.67 13.64
CA LYS A 215 -14.74 -16.24 13.24
C LYS A 215 -15.22 -16.98 11.99
N GLN A 216 -15.94 -18.07 12.19
CA GLN A 216 -16.40 -18.95 11.11
C GLN A 216 -17.28 -18.24 10.07
N GLU A 217 -18.09 -17.26 10.49
CA GLU A 217 -18.96 -16.49 9.60
C GLU A 217 -18.19 -15.64 8.58
N TYR A 218 -16.92 -15.35 8.82
CA TYR A 218 -16.10 -14.57 7.91
C TYR A 218 -15.63 -15.38 6.70
N PHE A 219 -15.52 -16.71 6.79
CA PHE A 219 -15.22 -17.56 5.63
C PHE A 219 -16.28 -17.43 4.54
N SER A 220 -17.57 -17.45 4.93
CA SER A 220 -18.68 -17.29 3.97
C SER A 220 -18.68 -15.91 3.32
N LYS A 221 -18.33 -14.86 4.07
CA LYS A 221 -18.21 -13.49 3.52
C LYS A 221 -17.05 -13.38 2.54
N ALA A 222 -15.89 -13.96 2.90
CA ALA A 222 -14.73 -14.00 2.01
C ALA A 222 -15.05 -14.73 0.70
N ALA A 223 -15.70 -15.89 0.77
CA ALA A 223 -16.10 -16.67 -0.41
C ALA A 223 -17.06 -15.89 -1.30
N ALA A 224 -18.10 -15.28 -0.73
CA ALA A 224 -19.08 -14.50 -1.51
C ALA A 224 -18.43 -13.32 -2.27
N LEU A 225 -17.53 -12.58 -1.63
CA LEU A 225 -16.80 -11.50 -2.28
C LEU A 225 -15.85 -12.01 -3.37
N ALA A 226 -15.17 -13.13 -3.13
CA ALA A 226 -14.31 -13.76 -4.13
C ALA A 226 -15.13 -14.20 -5.35
N ASP A 227 -16.30 -14.82 -5.16
CA ASP A 227 -17.20 -15.20 -6.23
C ASP A 227 -17.65 -14.00 -7.07
N GLU A 228 -17.95 -12.85 -6.44
CA GLU A 228 -18.29 -11.62 -7.14
C GLU A 228 -17.14 -11.12 -8.03
N VAL A 229 -15.89 -11.18 -7.54
CA VAL A 229 -14.70 -10.74 -8.29
C VAL A 229 -14.37 -11.71 -9.42
N ILE A 230 -14.54 -13.02 -9.21
CA ILE A 230 -14.25 -14.06 -10.19
C ILE A 230 -15.33 -14.09 -11.29
N ALA A 231 -16.55 -13.62 -11.01
CA ALA A 231 -17.67 -13.70 -11.93
C ALA A 231 -17.32 -13.05 -13.29
N GLY A 232 -17.37 -13.87 -14.33
CA GLY A 232 -17.06 -13.43 -15.71
C GLY A 232 -15.57 -13.34 -16.05
N ARG A 233 -14.67 -13.56 -15.11
CA ARG A 233 -13.22 -13.60 -15.35
C ARG A 233 -12.74 -14.98 -15.75
N ARG A 234 -11.69 -15.02 -16.55
CA ARG A 234 -11.02 -16.28 -16.98
C ARG A 234 -9.52 -16.04 -17.06
N LEU A 235 -8.75 -17.07 -16.73
CA LEU A 235 -7.31 -17.09 -16.96
C LEU A 235 -7.08 -17.50 -18.43
N THR A 236 -6.86 -16.52 -19.29
CA THR A 236 -6.74 -16.72 -20.75
C THR A 236 -5.35 -16.42 -21.28
N THR A 237 -4.53 -15.71 -20.50
CA THR A 237 -3.18 -15.34 -20.89
C THR A 237 -2.25 -16.53 -20.74
N PRO A 238 -1.52 -16.96 -21.81
CA PRO A 238 -0.53 -18.01 -21.66
C PRO A 238 0.50 -17.66 -20.57
N PHE A 239 0.74 -18.60 -19.67
CA PHE A 239 1.65 -18.38 -18.52
C PHE A 239 3.01 -17.79 -18.93
N ALA A 240 3.62 -18.31 -20.01
CA ALA A 240 4.89 -17.80 -20.53
C ALA A 240 4.82 -16.33 -20.98
N LYS A 241 3.64 -15.81 -21.33
CA LYS A 241 3.46 -14.40 -21.73
C LYS A 241 3.50 -13.47 -20.53
N LEU A 242 3.03 -13.89 -19.37
CA LEU A 242 3.03 -13.09 -18.13
C LEU A 242 4.44 -12.71 -17.66
N TRP A 243 5.44 -13.49 -18.07
CA TRP A 243 6.83 -13.33 -17.60
C TRP A 243 7.80 -12.79 -18.67
N LYS A 244 7.27 -12.22 -19.73
CA LYS A 244 8.11 -11.65 -20.78
C LYS A 244 8.70 -10.31 -20.35
N ALA A 245 10.02 -10.19 -20.51
CA ALA A 245 10.75 -8.96 -20.19
C ALA A 245 10.43 -7.78 -21.15
N ASP A 246 9.70 -8.02 -22.23
CA ASP A 246 9.27 -6.98 -23.19
C ASP A 246 8.00 -6.24 -22.75
N GLY A 247 7.47 -6.52 -21.57
CA GLY A 247 6.24 -5.91 -21.03
C GLY A 247 4.94 -6.35 -21.73
N SER A 248 5.01 -7.33 -22.66
CA SER A 248 3.82 -7.78 -23.40
C SER A 248 2.82 -8.55 -22.52
N GLY A 249 3.22 -8.91 -21.30
CA GLY A 249 2.38 -9.55 -20.30
C GLY A 249 1.70 -8.60 -19.33
N ASP A 250 2.15 -7.35 -19.24
CA ASP A 250 1.73 -6.42 -18.19
C ASP A 250 0.30 -5.92 -18.39
N ASP A 251 -0.16 -5.86 -19.64
CA ASP A 251 -1.48 -5.38 -20.00
C ASP A 251 -2.42 -6.57 -20.27
N ASN A 252 -2.96 -7.15 -19.21
CA ASN A 252 -3.93 -8.24 -19.35
C ASN A 252 -5.06 -8.16 -18.31
N GLU A 253 -6.20 -8.76 -18.66
CA GLU A 253 -7.42 -8.72 -17.86
C GLU A 253 -7.38 -9.64 -16.61
N GLU A 254 -6.31 -10.39 -16.41
CA GLU A 254 -6.18 -11.29 -15.26
C GLU A 254 -5.72 -10.54 -14.01
N PHE A 255 -4.99 -9.43 -14.16
CA PHE A 255 -4.57 -8.62 -13.03
C PHE A 255 -5.74 -7.80 -12.47
N LEU A 256 -5.96 -7.92 -11.18
CA LEU A 256 -6.91 -7.09 -10.44
C LEU A 256 -6.28 -5.76 -10.03
N TRP A 257 -5.01 -5.79 -9.71
CA TRP A 257 -4.19 -4.66 -9.31
C TRP A 257 -2.75 -5.11 -9.13
N ASP A 258 -1.81 -4.25 -9.45
CA ASP A 258 -0.37 -4.45 -9.31
C ASP A 258 0.31 -3.19 -8.78
N VAL A 259 1.52 -3.35 -8.28
CA VAL A 259 2.39 -2.25 -7.91
C VAL A 259 3.34 -2.00 -9.08
N GLU A 260 3.03 -0.95 -9.84
CA GLU A 260 3.78 -0.64 -11.07
C GLU A 260 5.16 -0.06 -10.77
N TYR A 261 6.14 -0.49 -11.55
CA TYR A 261 7.49 0.06 -11.60
C TYR A 261 7.83 0.45 -13.03
N ASP A 262 8.21 1.71 -13.26
CA ASP A 262 8.60 2.21 -14.56
C ASP A 262 10.08 2.57 -14.58
N LEU A 263 10.82 2.01 -15.54
CA LEU A 263 12.24 2.28 -15.75
C LEU A 263 12.52 3.77 -16.02
N ALA A 264 11.58 4.49 -16.63
CA ALA A 264 11.75 5.91 -16.96
C ALA A 264 11.61 6.83 -15.73
N THR A 265 10.79 6.41 -14.75
CA THR A 265 10.56 7.14 -13.49
C THR A 265 11.36 6.57 -12.33
N ALA A 266 11.77 5.33 -12.45
CA ALA A 266 12.71 4.70 -11.52
C ALA A 266 14.12 5.27 -11.75
N ASN A 267 14.34 6.50 -11.33
CA ASN A 267 15.69 6.99 -11.00
C ASN A 267 16.30 6.13 -9.88
N ASN A 268 16.04 4.85 -9.92
CA ASN A 268 15.99 4.08 -8.76
C ASN A 268 16.90 2.89 -8.88
N THR A 269 18.13 3.20 -8.60
CA THR A 269 19.15 2.22 -8.30
C THR A 269 18.87 1.42 -7.01
N THR A 270 17.80 1.76 -6.29
CA THR A 270 17.47 1.15 -5.01
C THR A 270 16.07 0.53 -4.94
N SER A 271 15.20 0.77 -5.90
CA SER A 271 13.88 0.18 -5.90
C SER A 271 13.80 -1.01 -6.81
N GLY A 272 13.77 -2.05 -6.22
CA GLY A 272 13.71 -3.42 -6.50
C GLY A 272 12.90 -3.97 -7.67
N GLY A 273 12.22 -3.20 -8.46
CA GLY A 273 11.48 -3.73 -9.60
C GLY A 273 12.37 -4.37 -10.66
N THR A 274 13.52 -3.78 -10.93
CA THR A 274 14.50 -4.29 -11.88
C THR A 274 15.52 -5.23 -11.28
N GLU A 275 15.63 -5.29 -9.96
CA GLU A 275 16.63 -6.09 -9.23
C GLU A 275 16.11 -7.46 -8.80
N TRP A 276 14.82 -7.75 -9.00
CA TRP A 276 14.20 -9.00 -8.58
C TRP A 276 14.94 -10.23 -9.10
N SER A 277 15.37 -10.22 -10.37
CA SER A 277 16.13 -11.32 -10.94
C SER A 277 17.49 -11.51 -10.27
N GLY A 278 18.13 -10.43 -9.82
CA GLY A 278 19.38 -10.47 -9.07
C GLY A 278 19.25 -11.14 -7.71
N TYR A 279 18.10 -10.96 -7.06
CA TYR A 279 17.84 -11.52 -5.74
C TYR A 279 17.46 -13.00 -5.79
N TYR A 280 16.74 -13.42 -6.83
CA TYR A 280 16.15 -14.76 -6.85
C TYR A 280 17.06 -15.87 -7.34
N CYS A 281 18.17 -15.61 -7.94
CA CYS A 281 19.24 -16.60 -8.14
C CYS A 281 20.03 -16.45 -9.44
N ASN A 282 21.21 -17.01 -9.47
CA ASN A 282 22.03 -17.33 -10.63
C ASN A 282 21.27 -18.12 -11.71
N TYR A 283 20.24 -18.85 -11.32
CA TYR A 283 19.46 -19.72 -12.21
C TYR A 283 18.68 -18.93 -13.27
N LEU A 284 18.35 -17.68 -12.99
CA LEU A 284 17.67 -16.77 -13.90
C LEU A 284 18.58 -15.68 -14.49
N GLY A 285 19.91 -15.80 -14.30
CA GLY A 285 20.88 -14.83 -14.81
C GLY A 285 21.16 -13.66 -13.86
N GLY A 286 20.71 -13.74 -12.60
CA GLY A 286 21.07 -12.77 -11.57
C GLY A 286 22.49 -12.92 -11.06
N ASN A 287 23.10 -11.82 -10.64
CA ASN A 287 24.46 -11.80 -10.12
C ASN A 287 24.56 -12.13 -8.63
N GLU A 288 23.43 -12.22 -7.93
CA GLU A 288 23.37 -12.40 -6.48
C GLU A 288 22.50 -13.60 -6.11
N ASP A 289 23.09 -14.57 -5.44
CA ASP A 289 22.41 -15.75 -4.91
C ASP A 289 21.93 -15.48 -3.47
N ASN A 290 21.03 -14.55 -3.29
CA ASN A 290 20.56 -14.20 -1.94
C ASN A 290 19.47 -15.12 -1.44
N ILE A 291 18.66 -15.68 -2.33
CA ILE A 291 17.60 -16.62 -2.00
C ILE A 291 17.59 -17.78 -3.00
N LYS A 292 17.29 -18.95 -2.51
CA LYS A 292 17.03 -20.14 -3.33
C LYS A 292 15.77 -20.85 -2.85
N ALA A 293 15.11 -21.57 -3.76
CA ALA A 293 14.02 -22.45 -3.41
C ALA A 293 14.51 -23.56 -2.48
N THR A 294 13.73 -23.92 -1.49
CA THR A 294 14.01 -25.07 -0.65
C THR A 294 13.87 -26.34 -1.47
N THR A 295 14.85 -27.22 -1.40
CA THR A 295 14.72 -28.58 -1.93
C THR A 295 13.96 -29.39 -0.89
N SER A 296 12.70 -29.74 -1.16
CA SER A 296 11.94 -30.72 -0.40
C SER A 296 12.48 -32.12 -0.56
#